data_e136e556d89aebb42112c4b862c2cebd
#
_entry.id   e136e556d89aebb42112c4b862c2cebd
#
_cell.length_a   1.000
_cell.length_b   1.000
_cell.length_c   1.000
_cell.angle_alpha   90.00
_cell.angle_beta   90.00
_cell.angle_gamma   90.00
#
_symmetry.space_group_name_H-M   'P 1'
#
loop_
_entity.id
_entity.type
_entity.pdbx_description
1 polymer ?
#
loop_
_entity_poly.entity_id
_entity_poly.type
_entity_poly.pdbx_seq_one_letter_code
_entity_poly.pdbx_strand_id
1 'polypeptide(L)'
;MRTARGVGFIGRTPERECLDVMLGQARAGRSAVLVIRGEAGIGKTALLRYAARQASGMRAIEVEGIQAEMELSFAGIHRLCAPMLGGLEVLAEPQQNALRVAFGAASGDAPDKFLVAVAVLNLLSSFAEQRPMLCLVDDAHWLDAASLQALGFVARRLVAEPIAMIFSLREPITMRSLEGLSQLPIKGLDEPDARALLSRAVPGPLDDRVRKRIIAETGGNPLALIELSQRMGRSERAGGFAPPLGSDLPSQLEERYRRRISALPVATQRLMLVAAAEPLGDAGLLWRAADRLSIDPGALIHAAQAGLLDIDDRVRFHHR
;
A
#
# COMPACT_ATOMS: atom_id res chain seq x y z
N MET A 1 -21.29 4.27 -12.42
CA MET A 1 -21.36 4.01 -10.96
C MET A 1 -20.37 4.91 -10.25
N ARG A 2 -20.80 5.67 -9.24
CA ARG A 2 -19.96 6.69 -8.58
C ARG A 2 -18.78 6.01 -7.88
N THR A 3 -17.59 6.25 -8.39
CA THR A 3 -16.31 5.84 -7.81
C THR A 3 -16.19 6.37 -6.37
N ALA A 4 -15.50 5.63 -5.52
CA ALA A 4 -15.15 5.97 -4.13
C ALA A 4 -14.34 7.30 -3.97
N ARG A 5 -14.38 8.18 -4.96
CA ARG A 5 -13.74 9.51 -5.00
C ARG A 5 -14.27 10.51 -3.96
N GLY A 6 -15.24 10.12 -3.12
CA GLY A 6 -15.90 11.04 -2.20
C GLY A 6 -15.91 10.67 -0.72
N VAL A 7 -15.37 9.53 -0.33
CA VAL A 7 -15.30 9.19 1.10
C VAL A 7 -14.02 9.82 1.67
N GLY A 8 -14.14 11.03 2.23
CA GLY A 8 -13.04 11.63 2.99
C GLY A 8 -12.59 10.68 4.08
N PHE A 9 -11.32 10.75 4.45
CA PHE A 9 -10.74 9.94 5.53
C PHE A 9 -11.61 10.09 6.80
N ILE A 10 -12.04 8.98 7.40
CA ILE A 10 -12.93 8.97 8.56
C ILE A 10 -12.17 8.46 9.76
N GLY A 11 -12.26 9.18 10.87
CA GLY A 11 -11.68 8.81 12.15
C GLY A 11 -10.17 8.73 12.16
N ARG A 12 -9.66 7.79 12.96
CA ARG A 12 -8.22 7.55 13.09
C ARG A 12 -7.46 8.78 13.62
N THR A 13 -8.08 9.56 14.48
CA THR A 13 -7.47 10.78 15.01
C THR A 13 -6.13 10.51 15.69
N PRO A 14 -5.97 9.52 16.59
CA PRO A 14 -4.68 9.23 17.22
C PRO A 14 -3.60 8.80 16.21
N GLU A 15 -3.96 7.97 15.25
CA GLU A 15 -3.01 7.50 14.24
C GLU A 15 -2.57 8.65 13.31
N ARG A 16 -3.49 9.54 12.95
CA ARG A 16 -3.18 10.74 12.15
C ARG A 16 -2.29 11.70 12.91
N GLU A 17 -2.57 11.98 14.16
CA GLU A 17 -1.73 12.82 15.03
C GLU A 17 -0.32 12.25 15.15
N CYS A 18 -0.18 10.93 15.30
CA CYS A 18 1.12 10.28 15.30
C CYS A 18 1.89 10.54 13.98
N LEU A 19 1.22 10.40 12.84
CA LEU A 19 1.82 10.67 11.52
C LEU A 19 2.17 12.16 11.35
N ASP A 20 1.31 13.07 11.80
CA ASP A 20 1.56 14.52 11.71
C ASP A 20 2.77 14.93 12.56
N VAL A 21 2.92 14.36 13.76
CA VAL A 21 4.10 14.54 14.63
C VAL A 21 5.37 14.06 13.92
N MET A 22 5.35 12.89 13.31
CA MET A 22 6.49 12.33 12.56
C MET A 22 6.90 13.26 11.40
N LEU A 23 5.95 13.71 10.61
CA LEU A 23 6.20 14.64 9.50
C LEU A 23 6.76 15.98 10.01
N GLY A 24 6.26 16.44 11.15
CA GLY A 24 6.79 17.63 11.84
C GLY A 24 8.24 17.45 12.29
N GLN A 25 8.59 16.28 12.83
CA GLN A 25 9.96 15.94 13.21
C GLN A 25 10.90 15.96 11.99
N ALA A 26 10.51 15.30 10.89
CA ALA A 26 11.31 15.29 9.68
C ALA A 26 11.53 16.70 9.10
N ARG A 27 10.48 17.55 9.10
CA ARG A 27 10.63 18.97 8.70
C ARG A 27 11.56 19.77 9.62
N ALA A 28 11.65 19.37 10.89
CA ALA A 28 12.56 19.97 11.87
C ALA A 28 13.98 19.36 11.86
N GLY A 29 14.32 18.56 10.84
CA GLY A 29 15.65 17.96 10.68
C GLY A 29 15.91 16.74 11.57
N ARG A 30 14.86 16.06 12.06
CA ARG A 30 14.98 14.86 12.91
C ARG A 30 14.29 13.69 12.23
N SER A 31 14.98 12.55 12.18
CA SER A 31 14.42 11.35 11.60
C SER A 31 13.28 10.77 12.44
N ALA A 32 12.32 10.16 11.76
CA ALA A 32 11.25 9.41 12.40
C ALA A 32 10.95 8.15 11.60
N VAL A 33 10.86 6.99 12.29
CA VAL A 33 10.56 5.71 11.65
C VAL A 33 9.38 5.06 12.34
N LEU A 34 8.44 4.51 11.56
CA LEU A 34 7.24 3.87 12.06
C LEU A 34 6.86 2.64 11.24
N VAL A 35 6.41 1.60 11.91
CA VAL A 35 5.81 0.41 11.29
C VAL A 35 4.33 0.36 11.66
N ILE A 36 3.46 0.59 10.68
CA ILE A 36 2.00 0.46 10.82
C ILE A 36 1.65 -1.02 10.65
N ARG A 37 0.99 -1.61 11.64
CA ARG A 37 0.59 -3.02 11.63
C ARG A 37 -0.91 -3.18 11.77
N GLY A 38 -1.45 -4.19 11.12
CA GLY A 38 -2.86 -4.53 11.28
C GLY A 38 -3.37 -5.46 10.17
N GLU A 39 -4.58 -5.92 10.33
CA GLU A 39 -5.24 -6.86 9.42
C GLU A 39 -5.36 -6.33 7.99
N ALA A 40 -5.66 -7.23 7.05
CA ALA A 40 -6.05 -6.84 5.71
C ALA A 40 -7.31 -5.97 5.73
N GLY A 41 -7.35 -4.90 4.91
CA GLY A 41 -8.52 -4.03 4.83
C GLY A 41 -8.71 -3.06 6.01
N ILE A 42 -7.83 -3.06 7.02
CA ILE A 42 -7.95 -2.23 8.23
C ILE A 42 -7.69 -0.74 7.98
N GLY A 43 -7.10 -0.38 6.83
CA GLY A 43 -6.87 1.01 6.42
C GLY A 43 -5.42 1.48 6.48
N LYS A 44 -4.42 0.58 6.50
CA LYS A 44 -2.97 0.92 6.47
C LYS A 44 -2.60 1.82 5.29
N THR A 45 -2.92 1.39 4.07
CA THR A 45 -2.69 2.16 2.84
C THR A 45 -3.40 3.53 2.87
N ALA A 46 -4.58 3.62 3.50
CA ALA A 46 -5.27 4.90 3.65
C ALA A 46 -4.50 5.87 4.56
N LEU A 47 -3.84 5.37 5.62
CA LEU A 47 -2.96 6.15 6.49
C LEU A 47 -1.67 6.58 5.76
N LEU A 48 -1.05 5.71 4.96
CA LEU A 48 0.09 6.07 4.12
C LEU A 48 -0.28 7.19 3.13
N ARG A 49 -1.42 7.07 2.45
CA ARG A 49 -1.94 8.11 1.55
C ARG A 49 -2.31 9.41 2.30
N TYR A 50 -2.73 9.32 3.57
CA TYR A 50 -2.89 10.49 4.42
C TYR A 50 -1.54 11.18 4.65
N ALA A 51 -0.52 10.44 5.09
CA ALA A 51 0.83 10.98 5.29
C ALA A 51 1.38 11.62 4.01
N ALA A 52 1.22 10.98 2.85
CA ALA A 52 1.62 11.54 1.55
C ALA A 52 0.95 12.88 1.26
N ARG A 53 -0.36 13.02 1.53
CA ARG A 53 -1.08 14.28 1.35
C ARG A 53 -0.65 15.38 2.33
N GLN A 54 -0.25 14.99 3.55
CA GLN A 54 0.26 15.94 4.55
C GLN A 54 1.73 16.31 4.33
N ALA A 55 2.45 15.65 3.44
CA ALA A 55 3.88 15.85 3.18
C ALA A 55 4.20 17.14 2.37
N SER A 56 3.37 18.20 2.50
CA SER A 56 3.67 19.49 1.86
C SER A 56 5.05 19.98 2.26
N GLY A 57 5.83 20.44 1.28
CA GLY A 57 7.22 20.86 1.49
C GLY A 57 8.23 19.71 1.59
N MET A 58 7.81 18.45 1.53
CA MET A 58 8.68 17.28 1.55
C MET A 58 8.77 16.62 0.18
N ARG A 59 9.81 15.81 -0.05
CA ARG A 59 9.88 14.87 -1.19
C ARG A 59 9.28 13.54 -0.73
N ALA A 60 8.11 13.19 -1.24
CA ALA A 60 7.48 11.90 -0.95
C ALA A 60 7.88 10.86 -2.01
N ILE A 61 8.29 9.67 -1.56
CA ILE A 61 8.59 8.51 -2.39
C ILE A 61 7.76 7.35 -1.84
N GLU A 62 7.01 6.71 -2.71
CA GLU A 62 6.14 5.59 -2.36
C GLU A 62 6.64 4.32 -3.06
N VAL A 63 6.81 3.26 -2.30
CA VAL A 63 7.16 1.92 -2.78
C VAL A 63 6.13 0.94 -2.23
N GLU A 64 5.59 0.11 -3.08
CA GLU A 64 4.67 -0.96 -2.71
C GLU A 64 5.39 -2.32 -2.84
N GLY A 65 5.28 -3.19 -1.84
CA GLY A 65 5.74 -4.57 -1.94
C GLY A 65 4.88 -5.32 -2.97
N ILE A 66 5.50 -6.08 -3.85
CA ILE A 66 4.83 -6.85 -4.91
C ILE A 66 5.20 -8.31 -4.75
N GLN A 67 4.20 -9.16 -4.51
CA GLN A 67 4.42 -10.59 -4.27
C GLN A 67 5.19 -11.27 -5.41
N ALA A 68 4.94 -10.90 -6.65
CA ALA A 68 5.62 -11.46 -7.82
C ALA A 68 7.11 -11.05 -7.92
N GLU A 69 7.53 -10.01 -7.18
CA GLU A 69 8.91 -9.51 -7.21
C GLU A 69 9.74 -9.92 -5.99
N MET A 70 9.20 -10.71 -5.09
CA MET A 70 9.90 -11.13 -3.86
C MET A 70 11.23 -11.88 -4.15
N GLU A 71 11.33 -12.53 -5.29
CA GLU A 71 12.52 -13.24 -5.74
C GLU A 71 13.55 -12.32 -6.46
N LEU A 72 13.16 -11.08 -6.80
CA LEU A 72 14.01 -10.13 -7.50
C LEU A 72 14.80 -9.29 -6.50
N SER A 73 16.02 -9.74 -6.19
CA SER A 73 16.90 -9.04 -5.23
C SER A 73 17.06 -7.56 -5.57
N PHE A 74 16.89 -6.71 -4.56
CA PHE A 74 17.02 -5.26 -4.62
C PHE A 74 15.95 -4.50 -5.44
N ALA A 75 14.89 -5.17 -5.93
CA ALA A 75 13.82 -4.52 -6.68
C ALA A 75 13.13 -3.40 -5.88
N GLY A 76 12.86 -3.64 -4.59
CA GLY A 76 12.23 -2.65 -3.72
C GLY A 76 13.09 -1.40 -3.52
N ILE A 77 14.37 -1.55 -3.20
CA ILE A 77 15.28 -0.38 -3.03
C ILE A 77 15.60 0.30 -4.36
N HIS A 78 15.64 -0.43 -5.48
CA HIS A 78 15.77 0.19 -6.79
C HIS A 78 14.62 1.17 -7.05
N ARG A 79 13.37 0.77 -6.79
CA ARG A 79 12.21 1.67 -6.91
C ARG A 79 12.29 2.86 -5.96
N LEU A 80 12.73 2.66 -4.71
CA LEU A 80 12.92 3.76 -3.76
C LEU A 80 13.97 4.75 -4.24
N CYS A 81 15.09 4.26 -4.78
CA CYS A 81 16.21 5.08 -5.22
C CYS A 81 16.01 5.67 -6.63
N ALA A 82 15.08 5.16 -7.43
CA ALA A 82 14.88 5.54 -8.82
C ALA A 82 14.84 7.07 -9.07
N PRO A 83 14.15 7.90 -8.25
CA PRO A 83 14.14 9.35 -8.43
C PRO A 83 15.48 10.04 -8.11
N MET A 84 16.45 9.31 -7.55
CA MET A 84 17.75 9.83 -7.07
C MET A 84 18.94 9.27 -7.85
N LEU A 85 18.72 8.34 -8.78
CA LEU A 85 19.80 7.66 -9.52
C LEU A 85 20.63 8.63 -10.38
N GLY A 86 20.05 9.76 -10.79
CA GLY A 86 20.79 10.83 -11.50
C GLY A 86 21.77 11.61 -10.62
N GLY A 87 21.82 11.37 -9.32
CA GLY A 87 22.68 12.05 -8.35
C GLY A 87 23.59 11.09 -7.58
N LEU A 88 23.96 9.95 -8.16
CA LEU A 88 24.86 8.99 -7.50
C LEU A 88 26.26 9.53 -7.25
N GLU A 89 26.66 10.61 -7.92
CA GLU A 89 27.97 11.28 -7.78
C GLU A 89 28.22 11.80 -6.34
N VAL A 90 27.18 11.99 -5.54
CA VAL A 90 27.30 12.38 -4.12
C VAL A 90 27.89 11.27 -3.25
N LEU A 91 27.87 10.02 -3.75
CA LEU A 91 28.39 8.86 -3.04
C LEU A 91 29.86 8.62 -3.37
N ALA A 92 30.59 7.95 -2.47
CA ALA A 92 31.93 7.43 -2.77
C ALA A 92 31.86 6.36 -3.88
N GLU A 93 32.92 6.27 -4.72
CA GLU A 93 32.97 5.37 -5.87
C GLU A 93 32.60 3.91 -5.55
N PRO A 94 33.05 3.28 -4.45
CA PRO A 94 32.63 1.92 -4.11
C PRO A 94 31.11 1.79 -3.87
N GLN A 95 30.50 2.81 -3.27
CA GLN A 95 29.06 2.85 -3.02
C GLN A 95 28.25 3.03 -4.32
N GLN A 96 28.72 3.91 -5.21
CA GLN A 96 28.14 4.07 -6.54
C GLN A 96 28.15 2.75 -7.30
N ASN A 97 29.31 2.07 -7.31
CA ASN A 97 29.47 0.80 -8.00
C ASN A 97 28.56 -0.28 -7.40
N ALA A 98 28.50 -0.38 -6.06
CA ALA A 98 27.61 -1.32 -5.39
C ALA A 98 26.13 -1.14 -5.79
N LEU A 99 25.64 0.11 -5.88
CA LEU A 99 24.28 0.38 -6.35
C LEU A 99 24.11 0.08 -7.84
N ARG A 100 25.08 0.43 -8.68
CA ARG A 100 25.01 0.15 -10.13
C ARG A 100 24.97 -1.36 -10.40
N VAL A 101 25.77 -2.15 -9.68
CA VAL A 101 25.75 -3.62 -9.79
C VAL A 101 24.44 -4.18 -9.22
N ALA A 102 24.00 -3.74 -8.04
CA ALA A 102 22.73 -4.17 -7.44
C ALA A 102 21.51 -3.91 -8.34
N PHE A 103 21.54 -2.83 -9.11
CA PHE A 103 20.46 -2.41 -10.01
C PHE A 103 20.66 -2.87 -11.47
N GLY A 104 21.67 -3.70 -11.74
CA GLY A 104 21.95 -4.23 -13.07
C GLY A 104 22.47 -3.18 -14.08
N ALA A 105 22.91 -2.02 -13.61
CA ALA A 105 23.47 -0.95 -14.44
C ALA A 105 24.99 -1.06 -14.65
N ALA A 106 25.67 -2.00 -13.98
CA ALA A 106 27.06 -2.35 -14.18
C ALA A 106 27.26 -3.85 -14.00
N SER A 107 28.27 -4.41 -14.67
CA SER A 107 28.72 -5.79 -14.49
C SER A 107 29.67 -5.86 -13.28
N GLY A 108 29.60 -6.94 -12.50
CA GLY A 108 30.48 -7.18 -11.36
C GLY A 108 30.01 -8.40 -10.56
N ASP A 109 30.78 -8.73 -9.53
CA ASP A 109 30.39 -9.74 -8.55
C ASP A 109 29.13 -9.32 -7.79
N ALA A 110 28.45 -10.31 -7.18
CA ALA A 110 27.28 -10.05 -6.35
C ALA A 110 27.58 -8.94 -5.33
N PRO A 111 26.79 -7.85 -5.28
CA PRO A 111 27.12 -6.69 -4.47
C PRO A 111 27.07 -7.03 -2.98
N ASP A 112 28.02 -6.49 -2.21
CA ASP A 112 27.98 -6.60 -0.75
C ASP A 112 26.73 -5.89 -0.22
N LYS A 113 25.86 -6.67 0.42
CA LYS A 113 24.57 -6.17 0.96
C LYS A 113 24.75 -5.07 1.99
N PHE A 114 25.82 -5.09 2.78
CA PHE A 114 26.12 -4.04 3.74
C PHE A 114 26.51 -2.74 3.02
N LEU A 115 27.38 -2.84 2.01
CA LEU A 115 27.79 -1.68 1.22
C LEU A 115 26.60 -1.06 0.47
N VAL A 116 25.72 -1.90 -0.10
CA VAL A 116 24.46 -1.44 -0.71
C VAL A 116 23.59 -0.70 0.31
N ALA A 117 23.41 -1.25 1.52
CA ALA A 117 22.59 -0.61 2.55
C ALA A 117 23.18 0.74 3.02
N VAL A 118 24.51 0.82 3.16
CA VAL A 118 25.21 2.07 3.48
C VAL A 118 25.07 3.09 2.34
N ALA A 119 25.19 2.64 1.10
CA ALA A 119 25.01 3.49 -0.08
C ALA A 119 23.59 4.08 -0.16
N VAL A 120 22.57 3.25 0.12
CA VAL A 120 21.16 3.71 0.20
C VAL A 120 20.99 4.74 1.31
N LEU A 121 21.55 4.50 2.50
CA LEU A 121 21.49 5.46 3.62
C LEU A 121 22.09 6.81 3.21
N ASN A 122 23.33 6.80 2.69
CA ASN A 122 24.03 8.02 2.29
C ASN A 122 23.31 8.76 1.15
N LEU A 123 22.76 8.02 0.19
CA LEU A 123 21.98 8.60 -0.90
C LEU A 123 20.72 9.32 -0.37
N LEU A 124 19.94 8.65 0.48
CA LEU A 124 18.75 9.23 1.09
C LEU A 124 19.11 10.45 1.94
N SER A 125 20.16 10.37 2.77
CA SER A 125 20.63 11.48 3.62
C SER A 125 21.02 12.70 2.79
N SER A 126 21.83 12.51 1.74
CA SER A 126 22.27 13.62 0.86
C SER A 126 21.08 14.31 0.16
N PHE A 127 20.09 13.54 -0.30
CA PHE A 127 18.91 14.12 -0.92
C PHE A 127 17.97 14.78 0.09
N ALA A 128 17.94 14.27 1.33
CA ALA A 128 17.13 14.82 2.40
C ALA A 128 17.68 16.18 2.90
N GLU A 129 18.99 16.42 2.86
CA GLU A 129 19.60 17.70 3.17
C GLU A 129 19.06 18.85 2.30
N GLN A 130 18.77 18.56 1.03
CA GLN A 130 18.21 19.55 0.10
C GLN A 130 16.72 19.82 0.38
N ARG A 131 15.98 18.78 0.76
CA ARG A 131 14.56 18.85 1.03
C ARG A 131 14.13 17.64 1.89
N PRO A 132 13.45 17.86 3.02
CA PRO A 132 12.96 16.76 3.86
C PRO A 132 12.25 15.69 3.05
N MET A 133 12.42 14.42 3.44
CA MET A 133 11.90 13.28 2.69
C MET A 133 10.85 12.51 3.50
N LEU A 134 9.88 11.97 2.76
CA LEU A 134 8.93 10.98 3.25
C LEU A 134 9.07 9.72 2.41
N CYS A 135 9.53 8.64 3.01
CA CYS A 135 9.62 7.32 2.40
C CYS A 135 8.46 6.45 2.88
N LEU A 136 7.57 6.05 2.00
CA LEU A 136 6.43 5.19 2.28
C LEU A 136 6.67 3.82 1.66
N VAL A 137 6.59 2.78 2.48
CA VAL A 137 6.76 1.38 2.05
C VAL A 137 5.48 0.63 2.40
N ASP A 138 4.58 0.52 1.42
CA ASP A 138 3.33 -0.22 1.61
C ASP A 138 3.55 -1.70 1.39
N ASP A 139 2.80 -2.52 2.13
CA ASP A 139 2.89 -3.99 2.10
C ASP A 139 4.33 -4.52 2.12
N ALA A 140 5.15 -4.02 3.07
CA ALA A 140 6.58 -4.34 3.19
C ALA A 140 6.87 -5.86 3.28
N HIS A 141 5.89 -6.68 3.64
CA HIS A 141 6.00 -8.14 3.65
C HIS A 141 6.09 -8.77 2.25
N TRP A 142 5.78 -8.03 1.20
CA TRP A 142 5.95 -8.42 -0.20
C TRP A 142 7.21 -7.84 -0.84
N LEU A 143 8.07 -7.16 -0.08
CA LEU A 143 9.39 -6.77 -0.59
C LEU A 143 10.32 -7.98 -0.67
N ASP A 144 11.25 -7.92 -1.61
CA ASP A 144 12.35 -8.85 -1.65
C ASP A 144 13.23 -8.77 -0.39
N ALA A 145 13.83 -9.90 0.00
CA ALA A 145 14.57 -10.02 1.25
C ALA A 145 15.76 -9.05 1.34
N ALA A 146 16.45 -8.79 0.21
CA ALA A 146 17.61 -7.90 0.17
C ALA A 146 17.20 -6.44 0.38
N SER A 147 16.13 -5.99 -0.27
CA SER A 147 15.55 -4.66 -0.06
C SER A 147 15.09 -4.47 1.38
N LEU A 148 14.37 -5.45 1.94
CA LEU A 148 13.87 -5.34 3.31
C LEU A 148 15.00 -5.29 4.34
N GLN A 149 16.08 -6.05 4.12
CA GLN A 149 17.29 -6.00 4.96
C GLN A 149 17.96 -4.63 4.88
N ALA A 150 18.15 -4.09 3.68
CA ALA A 150 18.74 -2.77 3.47
C ALA A 150 17.90 -1.66 4.10
N LEU A 151 16.58 -1.66 3.88
CA LEU A 151 15.67 -0.66 4.46
C LEU A 151 15.60 -0.76 5.99
N GLY A 152 15.59 -1.96 6.55
CA GLY A 152 15.66 -2.15 8.00
C GLY A 152 16.99 -1.70 8.61
N PHE A 153 18.10 -1.83 7.87
CA PHE A 153 19.40 -1.27 8.26
C PHE A 153 19.36 0.26 8.24
N VAL A 154 18.86 0.87 7.18
CA VAL A 154 18.69 2.32 7.03
C VAL A 154 17.82 2.86 8.17
N ALA A 155 16.63 2.27 8.36
CA ALA A 155 15.65 2.69 9.36
C ALA A 155 16.21 2.78 10.78
N ARG A 156 17.10 1.85 11.16
CA ARG A 156 17.76 1.85 12.48
C ARG A 156 18.90 2.86 12.62
N ARG A 157 19.38 3.44 11.52
CA ARG A 157 20.51 4.37 11.50
C ARG A 157 20.11 5.82 11.24
N LEU A 158 18.87 6.03 10.82
CA LEU A 158 18.31 7.37 10.73
C LEU A 158 18.22 7.98 12.13
N VAL A 159 18.90 9.12 12.37
CA VAL A 159 18.94 9.84 13.66
C VAL A 159 18.64 11.32 13.48
N ALA A 160 19.44 12.00 12.67
CA ALA A 160 19.43 13.45 12.50
C ALA A 160 19.18 13.89 11.05
N GLU A 161 18.82 12.96 10.18
CA GLU A 161 18.44 13.25 8.80
C GLU A 161 16.97 13.68 8.73
N PRO A 162 16.61 14.65 7.89
CA PRO A 162 15.21 15.09 7.75
C PRO A 162 14.38 14.07 6.95
N ILE A 163 14.25 12.83 7.48
CA ILE A 163 13.58 11.69 6.84
C ILE A 163 12.51 11.11 7.75
N ALA A 164 11.29 11.06 7.27
CA ALA A 164 10.23 10.19 7.82
C ALA A 164 10.16 8.92 6.98
N MET A 165 10.25 7.74 7.61
CA MET A 165 10.13 6.45 6.94
C MET A 165 9.01 5.62 7.58
N ILE A 166 8.02 5.23 6.78
CA ILE A 166 6.83 4.55 7.26
C ILE A 166 6.65 3.25 6.47
N PHE A 167 6.61 2.14 7.21
CA PHE A 167 6.31 0.82 6.65
C PHE A 167 4.89 0.41 6.99
N SER A 168 4.22 -0.32 6.11
CA SER A 168 3.02 -1.06 6.46
C SER A 168 3.28 -2.57 6.44
N LEU A 169 2.72 -3.27 7.43
CA LEU A 169 2.79 -4.72 7.55
C LEU A 169 1.39 -5.31 7.81
N ARG A 170 1.10 -6.43 7.16
CA ARG A 170 -0.11 -7.23 7.44
C ARG A 170 0.13 -8.13 8.64
N GLU A 171 -0.76 -8.13 9.62
CA GLU A 171 -0.79 -9.12 10.69
C GLU A 171 -1.33 -10.47 10.18
N PRO A 172 -0.85 -11.59 10.74
CA PRO A 172 0.12 -11.74 11.85
C PRO A 172 1.61 -11.77 11.41
N ILE A 173 1.95 -11.31 10.22
CA ILE A 173 3.30 -11.41 9.67
C ILE A 173 4.29 -10.60 10.50
N THR A 174 5.43 -11.22 10.85
CA THR A 174 6.55 -10.56 11.51
C THR A 174 7.78 -10.59 10.61
N MET A 175 8.53 -9.48 10.59
CA MET A 175 9.71 -9.33 9.75
C MET A 175 10.90 -8.94 10.62
N ARG A 176 11.88 -9.84 10.77
CA ARG A 176 13.10 -9.62 11.59
C ARG A 176 13.82 -8.33 11.24
N SER A 177 13.83 -7.96 9.96
CA SER A 177 14.47 -6.73 9.48
C SER A 177 13.83 -5.45 10.04
N LEU A 178 12.59 -5.49 10.51
CA LEU A 178 11.84 -4.36 11.07
C LEU A 178 11.60 -4.50 12.59
N GLU A 179 12.15 -5.54 13.22
CA GLU A 179 12.08 -5.69 14.68
C GLU A 179 12.84 -4.55 15.39
N GLY A 180 12.29 -4.12 16.54
CA GLY A 180 12.86 -3.03 17.32
C GLY A 180 12.53 -1.62 16.82
N LEU A 181 11.90 -1.46 15.64
CA LEU A 181 11.36 -0.17 15.20
C LEU A 181 10.05 0.16 15.92
N SER A 182 9.75 1.46 16.06
CA SER A 182 8.49 1.93 16.62
C SER A 182 7.30 1.37 15.83
N GLN A 183 6.29 0.86 16.55
CA GLN A 183 5.14 0.21 15.93
C GLN A 183 3.84 0.95 16.25
N LEU A 184 2.96 1.05 15.26
CA LEU A 184 1.61 1.58 15.41
C LEU A 184 0.62 0.47 15.02
N PRO A 185 0.06 -0.26 16.00
CA PRO A 185 -0.95 -1.26 15.74
C PRO A 185 -2.29 -0.59 15.39
N ILE A 186 -2.87 -0.98 14.26
CA ILE A 186 -4.15 -0.47 13.78
C ILE A 186 -5.24 -1.50 14.06
N LYS A 187 -6.23 -1.11 14.84
CA LYS A 187 -7.41 -1.93 15.15
C LYS A 187 -8.60 -1.50 14.29
N GLY A 188 -9.74 -2.17 14.39
CA GLY A 188 -11.00 -1.73 13.78
C GLY A 188 -11.37 -0.30 14.18
N LEU A 189 -12.18 0.35 13.36
CA LEU A 189 -12.76 1.65 13.69
C LEU A 189 -13.60 1.51 14.96
N ASP A 190 -13.61 2.53 15.78
CA ASP A 190 -14.57 2.62 16.89
C ASP A 190 -16.01 2.76 16.38
N GLU A 191 -16.98 2.62 17.26
CA GLU A 191 -18.39 2.63 16.85
C GLU A 191 -18.82 3.95 16.17
N PRO A 192 -18.43 5.15 16.65
CA PRO A 192 -18.74 6.41 16.00
C PRO A 192 -18.19 6.50 14.56
N ASP A 193 -16.92 6.14 14.37
CA ASP A 193 -16.25 6.19 13.07
C ASP A 193 -16.78 5.13 12.12
N ALA A 194 -17.05 3.91 12.61
CA ALA A 194 -17.69 2.86 11.84
C ALA A 194 -19.10 3.26 11.37
N ARG A 195 -19.89 3.91 12.23
CA ARG A 195 -21.21 4.49 11.87
C ARG A 195 -21.07 5.56 10.80
N ALA A 196 -20.11 6.46 10.94
CA ALA A 196 -19.83 7.51 9.96
C ALA A 196 -19.44 6.93 8.60
N LEU A 197 -18.61 5.86 8.60
CA LEU A 197 -18.21 5.16 7.38
C LEU A 197 -19.41 4.50 6.70
N LEU A 198 -20.23 3.76 7.44
CA LEU A 198 -21.43 3.11 6.92
C LEU A 198 -22.42 4.13 6.34
N SER A 199 -22.63 5.26 7.02
CA SER A 199 -23.55 6.31 6.54
C SER A 199 -23.11 6.94 5.21
N ARG A 200 -21.81 6.93 4.91
CA ARG A 200 -21.26 7.41 3.63
C ARG A 200 -21.22 6.32 2.56
N ALA A 201 -20.99 5.07 2.96
CA ALA A 201 -20.83 3.94 2.03
C ALA A 201 -22.18 3.39 1.53
N VAL A 202 -23.22 3.52 2.34
CA VAL A 202 -24.55 2.95 2.04
C VAL A 202 -25.50 4.05 1.58
N PRO A 203 -25.99 4.02 0.34
CA PRO A 203 -27.03 4.93 -0.08
C PRO A 203 -28.39 4.53 0.56
N GLY A 204 -28.97 5.43 1.34
CA GLY A 204 -30.28 5.28 1.96
C GLY A 204 -30.23 4.88 3.45
N PRO A 205 -31.39 4.79 4.09
CA PRO A 205 -31.48 4.51 5.51
C PRO A 205 -31.00 3.08 5.82
N LEU A 206 -30.23 2.95 6.89
CA LEU A 206 -29.78 1.68 7.48
C LEU A 206 -30.35 1.59 8.88
N ASP A 207 -31.15 0.54 9.14
CA ASP A 207 -31.71 0.27 10.48
C ASP A 207 -30.59 0.19 11.53
N ASP A 208 -30.85 0.72 12.75
CA ASP A 208 -29.82 0.82 13.77
C ASP A 208 -29.39 -0.56 14.31
N ARG A 209 -30.29 -1.54 14.37
CA ARG A 209 -29.96 -2.92 14.76
C ARG A 209 -29.08 -3.57 13.73
N VAL A 210 -29.38 -3.36 12.44
CA VAL A 210 -28.57 -3.86 11.33
C VAL A 210 -27.17 -3.22 11.35
N ARG A 211 -27.12 -1.90 11.58
CA ARG A 211 -25.84 -1.18 11.71
C ARG A 211 -24.98 -1.73 12.83
N LYS A 212 -25.53 -1.88 14.03
CA LYS A 212 -24.82 -2.45 15.20
C LYS A 212 -24.32 -3.86 14.90
N ARG A 213 -25.15 -4.68 14.25
CA ARG A 213 -24.77 -6.03 13.84
C ARG A 213 -23.60 -6.03 12.87
N ILE A 214 -23.63 -5.20 11.81
CA ILE A 214 -22.54 -5.09 10.84
C ILE A 214 -21.24 -4.69 11.54
N ILE A 215 -21.28 -3.70 12.44
CA ILE A 215 -20.10 -3.24 13.18
C ILE A 215 -19.55 -4.37 14.07
N ALA A 216 -20.40 -5.09 14.78
CA ALA A 216 -19.98 -6.20 15.65
C ALA A 216 -19.37 -7.36 14.83
N GLU A 217 -19.99 -7.75 13.72
CA GLU A 217 -19.52 -8.86 12.87
C GLU A 217 -18.20 -8.52 12.15
N THR A 218 -17.96 -7.26 11.81
CA THR A 218 -16.75 -6.81 11.11
C THR A 218 -15.62 -6.40 12.06
N GLY A 219 -15.88 -6.32 13.36
CA GLY A 219 -14.95 -5.77 14.34
C GLY A 219 -14.48 -4.34 13.99
N GLY A 220 -15.27 -3.58 13.25
CA GLY A 220 -14.92 -2.24 12.78
C GLY A 220 -13.91 -2.19 11.63
N ASN A 221 -13.61 -3.32 10.98
CA ASN A 221 -12.71 -3.33 9.80
C ASN A 221 -13.34 -2.55 8.64
N PRO A 222 -12.71 -1.45 8.16
CA PRO A 222 -13.30 -0.57 7.16
C PRO A 222 -13.70 -1.25 5.86
N LEU A 223 -12.85 -2.15 5.35
CA LEU A 223 -13.14 -2.87 4.12
C LEU A 223 -14.33 -3.80 4.30
N ALA A 224 -14.34 -4.57 5.40
CA ALA A 224 -15.44 -5.47 5.73
C ALA A 224 -16.76 -4.72 5.95
N LEU A 225 -16.72 -3.55 6.62
CA LEU A 225 -17.89 -2.68 6.80
C LEU A 225 -18.51 -2.27 5.45
N ILE A 226 -17.68 -1.78 4.53
CA ILE A 226 -18.12 -1.35 3.20
C ILE A 226 -18.68 -2.53 2.40
N GLU A 227 -17.94 -3.62 2.35
CA GLU A 227 -18.34 -4.77 1.53
C GLU A 227 -19.58 -5.46 2.06
N LEU A 228 -19.69 -5.66 3.37
CA LEU A 228 -20.85 -6.28 3.98
C LEU A 228 -22.10 -5.44 3.74
N SER A 229 -21.97 -4.12 3.93
CA SER A 229 -23.09 -3.19 3.71
C SER A 229 -23.56 -3.10 2.26
N GLN A 230 -22.66 -3.26 1.29
CA GLN A 230 -23.00 -3.26 -0.14
C GLN A 230 -23.72 -4.54 -0.59
N ARG A 231 -23.49 -5.65 0.11
CA ARG A 231 -24.14 -6.95 -0.17
C ARG A 231 -25.60 -6.99 0.22
N MET A 232 -25.96 -6.22 1.23
CA MET A 232 -27.31 -6.26 1.79
C MET A 232 -28.33 -5.66 0.84
N GLY A 233 -29.45 -6.38 0.62
CA GLY A 233 -30.61 -5.89 -0.10
C GLY A 233 -31.33 -4.77 0.67
N ARG A 234 -32.25 -4.08 -0.01
CA ARG A 234 -33.03 -2.99 0.62
C ARG A 234 -33.84 -3.46 1.83
N SER A 235 -34.46 -4.64 1.75
CA SER A 235 -35.23 -5.25 2.83
C SER A 235 -34.39 -5.62 4.03
N GLU A 236 -33.19 -6.16 3.82
CA GLU A 236 -32.25 -6.53 4.87
C GLU A 236 -31.71 -5.28 5.59
N ARG A 237 -31.44 -4.19 4.86
CA ARG A 237 -31.03 -2.90 5.43
C ARG A 237 -32.12 -2.27 6.30
N ALA A 238 -33.38 -2.55 5.99
CA ALA A 238 -34.53 -2.08 6.75
C ALA A 238 -34.89 -2.97 7.96
N GLY A 239 -34.05 -3.93 8.32
CA GLY A 239 -34.29 -4.80 9.49
C GLY A 239 -34.94 -6.15 9.15
N GLY A 240 -35.06 -6.54 7.87
CA GLY A 240 -35.55 -7.86 7.46
C GLY A 240 -34.56 -9.00 7.81
N PHE A 241 -35.05 -10.23 7.80
CA PHE A 241 -34.27 -11.43 8.16
C PHE A 241 -33.08 -11.61 7.22
N ALA A 242 -31.84 -11.61 7.80
CA ALA A 242 -30.64 -12.05 7.12
C ALA A 242 -30.00 -13.19 7.93
N PRO A 243 -29.50 -14.26 7.28
CA PRO A 243 -28.79 -15.34 7.98
C PRO A 243 -27.48 -14.81 8.60
N PRO A 244 -26.98 -15.46 9.68
CA PRO A 244 -25.69 -15.10 10.27
C PRO A 244 -24.57 -15.29 9.24
N LEU A 245 -23.67 -14.31 9.15
CA LEU A 245 -22.46 -14.40 8.34
C LEU A 245 -21.36 -15.08 9.17
N GLY A 246 -20.78 -16.15 8.63
CA GLY A 246 -19.79 -16.95 9.34
C GLY A 246 -18.51 -16.19 9.69
N SER A 247 -17.80 -16.66 10.69
CA SER A 247 -16.69 -16.03 11.38
C SER A 247 -15.35 -15.85 10.63
N ASP A 248 -15.25 -16.28 9.36
CA ASP A 248 -14.00 -16.27 8.56
C ASP A 248 -13.96 -15.15 7.52
N LEU A 249 -14.17 -13.90 7.95
CA LEU A 249 -14.24 -12.74 7.06
C LEU A 249 -13.00 -12.50 6.19
N PRO A 250 -11.74 -12.62 6.66
CA PRO A 250 -10.57 -12.38 5.80
C PRO A 250 -10.42 -13.42 4.68
N SER A 251 -10.60 -14.71 4.99
CA SER A 251 -10.55 -15.79 4.00
C SER A 251 -11.74 -15.76 3.03
N GLN A 252 -12.90 -15.32 3.51
CA GLN A 252 -14.08 -15.13 2.66
C GLN A 252 -13.94 -13.93 1.73
N LEU A 253 -13.24 -12.87 2.13
CA LEU A 253 -12.92 -11.74 1.26
C LEU A 253 -12.02 -12.16 0.10
N GLU A 254 -10.93 -12.89 0.38
CA GLU A 254 -10.04 -13.42 -0.67
C GLU A 254 -10.77 -14.36 -1.63
N GLU A 255 -11.53 -15.30 -1.09
CA GLU A 255 -12.31 -16.25 -1.89
C GLU A 255 -13.37 -15.52 -2.74
N ARG A 256 -13.92 -14.44 -2.24
CA ARG A 256 -14.87 -13.64 -2.98
C ARG A 256 -14.24 -12.88 -4.13
N TYR A 257 -13.07 -12.25 -3.92
CA TYR A 257 -12.35 -11.61 -5.02
C TYR A 257 -11.98 -12.63 -6.08
N ARG A 258 -11.54 -13.81 -5.66
CA ARG A 258 -11.28 -14.94 -6.55
C ARG A 258 -12.52 -15.31 -7.35
N ARG A 259 -13.69 -15.47 -6.72
CA ARG A 259 -14.97 -15.76 -7.43
C ARG A 259 -15.40 -14.64 -8.36
N ARG A 260 -15.22 -13.35 -7.94
CA ARG A 260 -15.53 -12.22 -8.82
C ARG A 260 -14.65 -12.20 -10.06
N ILE A 261 -13.38 -12.45 -9.90
CA ILE A 261 -12.43 -12.55 -11.01
C ILE A 261 -12.76 -13.75 -11.89
N SER A 262 -13.04 -14.93 -11.30
CA SER A 262 -13.39 -16.15 -12.05
C SER A 262 -14.71 -16.04 -12.83
N ALA A 263 -15.61 -15.17 -12.41
CA ALA A 263 -16.87 -14.91 -13.11
C ALA A 263 -16.73 -13.95 -14.31
N LEU A 264 -15.58 -13.32 -14.49
CA LEU A 264 -15.31 -12.43 -15.62
C LEU A 264 -14.95 -13.22 -16.87
N PRO A 265 -15.16 -12.65 -18.07
CA PRO A 265 -14.68 -13.24 -19.32
C PRO A 265 -13.18 -13.55 -19.26
N VAL A 266 -12.75 -14.63 -19.90
CA VAL A 266 -11.34 -15.08 -19.89
C VAL A 266 -10.38 -13.99 -20.36
N ALA A 267 -10.77 -13.20 -21.38
CA ALA A 267 -9.99 -12.07 -21.86
C ALA A 267 -9.77 -11.01 -20.74
N THR A 268 -10.81 -10.75 -19.94
CA THR A 268 -10.73 -9.82 -18.80
C THR A 268 -9.83 -10.36 -17.69
N GLN A 269 -9.94 -11.66 -17.38
CA GLN A 269 -9.04 -12.29 -16.40
C GLN A 269 -7.58 -12.20 -16.84
N ARG A 270 -7.30 -12.45 -18.12
CA ARG A 270 -5.96 -12.30 -18.71
C ARG A 270 -5.46 -10.87 -18.62
N LEU A 271 -6.29 -9.88 -18.97
CA LEU A 271 -5.94 -8.45 -18.84
C LEU A 271 -5.59 -8.10 -17.39
N MET A 272 -6.37 -8.58 -16.41
CA MET A 272 -6.09 -8.34 -14.99
C MET A 272 -4.78 -8.99 -14.54
N LEU A 273 -4.42 -10.17 -15.05
CA LEU A 273 -3.13 -10.80 -14.77
C LEU A 273 -1.97 -9.99 -15.33
N VAL A 274 -2.09 -9.49 -16.57
CA VAL A 274 -1.08 -8.63 -17.20
C VAL A 274 -0.95 -7.31 -16.42
N ALA A 275 -2.07 -6.73 -16.01
CA ALA A 275 -2.08 -5.53 -15.18
C ALA A 275 -1.42 -5.75 -13.81
N ALA A 276 -1.63 -6.93 -13.20
CA ALA A 276 -1.02 -7.29 -11.92
C ALA A 276 0.49 -7.56 -12.03
N ALA A 277 0.96 -7.97 -13.19
CA ALA A 277 2.38 -8.19 -13.47
C ALA A 277 3.14 -6.88 -13.80
N GLU A 278 2.43 -5.76 -14.01
CA GLU A 278 3.03 -4.46 -14.28
C GLU A 278 3.10 -3.64 -12.97
N PRO A 279 4.29 -3.49 -12.37
CA PRO A 279 4.44 -2.98 -11.00
C PRO A 279 4.29 -1.48 -10.88
N LEU A 280 4.52 -0.73 -11.95
CA LEU A 280 4.55 0.73 -11.94
C LEU A 280 3.20 1.36 -12.28
N GLY A 281 2.24 0.53 -12.70
CA GLY A 281 0.94 1.00 -13.16
C GLY A 281 1.03 1.75 -14.50
N ASP A 282 2.04 1.46 -15.34
CA ASP A 282 2.19 2.08 -16.68
C ASP A 282 1.12 1.53 -17.63
N ALA A 283 0.12 2.37 -17.92
CA ALA A 283 -0.95 2.02 -18.82
C ALA A 283 -0.44 1.73 -20.26
N GLY A 284 0.61 2.44 -20.71
CA GLY A 284 1.20 2.23 -22.03
C GLY A 284 1.88 0.88 -22.13
N LEU A 285 2.60 0.46 -21.09
CA LEU A 285 3.23 -0.86 -21.04
C LEU A 285 2.18 -1.97 -20.98
N LEU A 286 1.13 -1.79 -20.18
CA LEU A 286 0.01 -2.72 -20.11
C LEU A 286 -0.62 -2.95 -21.50
N TRP A 287 -0.93 -1.87 -22.23
CA TRP A 287 -1.57 -1.99 -23.54
C TRP A 287 -0.67 -2.64 -24.57
N ARG A 288 0.65 -2.36 -24.57
CA ARG A 288 1.61 -3.05 -25.45
C ARG A 288 1.69 -4.55 -25.13
N ALA A 289 1.65 -4.91 -23.86
CA ALA A 289 1.64 -6.32 -23.43
C ALA A 289 0.31 -7.01 -23.80
N ALA A 290 -0.82 -6.34 -23.61
CA ALA A 290 -2.14 -6.84 -24.00
C ALA A 290 -2.24 -7.10 -25.51
N ASP A 291 -1.74 -6.19 -26.33
CA ASP A 291 -1.67 -6.34 -27.80
C ASP A 291 -0.85 -7.57 -28.20
N ARG A 292 0.35 -7.75 -27.63
CA ARG A 292 1.19 -8.93 -27.89
C ARG A 292 0.54 -10.26 -27.47
N LEU A 293 -0.33 -10.23 -26.48
CA LEU A 293 -1.07 -11.40 -26.00
C LEU A 293 -2.44 -11.55 -26.68
N SER A 294 -2.74 -10.71 -27.66
CA SER A 294 -4.02 -10.68 -28.39
C SER A 294 -5.22 -10.53 -27.44
N ILE A 295 -5.09 -9.67 -26.44
CA ILE A 295 -6.18 -9.36 -25.49
C ILE A 295 -6.91 -8.13 -26.00
N ASP A 296 -8.21 -8.26 -26.25
CA ASP A 296 -9.08 -7.17 -26.71
C ASP A 296 -9.14 -6.05 -25.64
N PRO A 297 -8.88 -4.78 -25.99
CA PRO A 297 -9.06 -3.63 -25.10
C PRO A 297 -10.46 -3.53 -24.47
N GLY A 298 -11.48 -4.02 -25.13
CA GLY A 298 -12.84 -4.13 -24.58
C GLY A 298 -12.94 -4.98 -23.30
N ALA A 299 -11.95 -5.84 -23.04
CA ALA A 299 -11.86 -6.60 -21.79
C ALA A 299 -11.80 -5.71 -20.53
N LEU A 300 -11.31 -4.46 -20.65
CA LEU A 300 -11.29 -3.50 -19.54
C LEU A 300 -12.70 -3.14 -19.06
N ILE A 301 -13.67 -3.06 -19.95
CA ILE A 301 -15.04 -2.64 -19.62
C ILE A 301 -15.61 -3.53 -18.51
N HIS A 302 -15.42 -4.84 -18.61
CA HIS A 302 -15.93 -5.79 -17.63
C HIS A 302 -15.18 -5.67 -16.28
N ALA A 303 -13.86 -5.44 -16.29
CA ALA A 303 -13.09 -5.23 -15.08
C ALA A 303 -13.48 -3.92 -14.37
N ALA A 304 -13.68 -2.85 -15.12
CA ALA A 304 -14.13 -1.55 -14.61
C ALA A 304 -15.58 -1.61 -14.09
N GLN A 305 -16.49 -2.27 -14.81
CA GLN A 305 -17.87 -2.49 -14.35
C GLN A 305 -17.93 -3.33 -13.08
N ALA A 306 -17.05 -4.32 -12.95
CA ALA A 306 -16.89 -5.10 -11.74
C ALA A 306 -16.23 -4.31 -10.60
N GLY A 307 -15.71 -3.10 -10.85
CA GLY A 307 -15.01 -2.28 -9.85
C GLY A 307 -13.74 -2.94 -9.34
N LEU A 308 -13.01 -3.65 -10.19
CA LEU A 308 -11.78 -4.35 -9.86
C LEU A 308 -10.53 -3.67 -10.40
N LEU A 309 -10.63 -3.02 -11.56
CA LEU A 309 -9.52 -2.36 -12.25
C LEU A 309 -10.02 -1.06 -12.86
N ASP A 310 -9.21 0.00 -12.74
CA ASP A 310 -9.40 1.27 -13.42
C ASP A 310 -8.09 1.65 -14.12
N ILE A 311 -8.17 2.19 -15.33
CA ILE A 311 -7.02 2.63 -16.13
C ILE A 311 -7.32 4.04 -16.62
N ASP A 312 -6.63 5.00 -16.01
CA ASP A 312 -6.54 6.38 -16.52
C ASP A 312 -5.11 6.58 -17.07
N ASP A 313 -4.36 7.52 -16.49
CA ASP A 313 -2.91 7.67 -16.75
C ASP A 313 -2.09 6.52 -16.14
N ARG A 314 -2.66 5.81 -15.17
CA ARG A 314 -2.07 4.66 -14.50
C ARG A 314 -3.10 3.55 -14.27
N VAL A 315 -2.59 2.33 -14.26
CA VAL A 315 -3.35 1.13 -13.84
C VAL A 315 -3.57 1.18 -12.34
N ARG A 316 -4.81 1.04 -11.89
CA ARG A 316 -5.16 1.01 -10.47
C ARG A 316 -6.10 -0.13 -10.18
N PHE A 317 -5.70 -1.01 -9.26
CA PHE A 317 -6.60 -1.99 -8.70
C PHE A 317 -7.46 -1.37 -7.60
N HIS A 318 -8.74 -1.70 -7.60
CA HIS A 318 -9.62 -1.41 -6.48
C HIS A 318 -9.61 -2.62 -5.56
N HIS A 319 -8.94 -2.50 -4.40
CA HIS A 319 -8.78 -3.53 -3.37
C HIS A 319 -7.90 -4.72 -3.82
N ARG A 320 -6.65 -4.63 -3.51
CA ARG A 320 -5.73 -5.76 -3.43
C ARG A 320 -5.85 -6.49 -2.09
#